data_5f7f015ac90558b0ac0c78ea05440b49
#
_entry.id   5f7f015ac90558b0ac0c78ea05440b49
#
_cell.length_a   1.000
_cell.length_b   1.000
_cell.length_c   1.000
_cell.angle_alpha   90.00
_cell.angle_beta   90.00
_cell.angle_gamma   90.00
#
_symmetry.space_group_name_H-M   'P 1'
#
loop_
_entity.id
_entity.type
_entity.pdbx_description
1 polymer ?
#
loop_
_entity_poly.entity_id
_entity_poly.type
_entity_poly.pdbx_seq_one_letter_code
_entity_poly.pdbx_strand_id
1 'polypeptide(L)'
;ICTLALARHVWPNAEAHKISALIYMITKGSEKARDMIKKAHRADMDIILTANILMHIVHHLKINSIEELYAASEDARIPRTINFGKHRGTAISDLPSDYVQWLLRQDDLDPYLRKALESSAIQTL
;
A
#
# COMPACT_ATOMS: atom_id res chain seq x y z
N ILE A 1 0.03 11.34 2.08
CA ILE A 1 0.30 10.46 0.93
C ILE A 1 1.34 9.43 1.33
N CYS A 2 0.99 8.15 1.23
CA CYS A 2 1.86 7.04 1.60
C CYS A 2 2.35 6.31 0.35
N THR A 3 3.59 6.56 -0.05
CA THR A 3 4.20 5.94 -1.23
C THR A 3 4.27 4.41 -1.12
N LEU A 4 4.52 3.88 0.08
CA LEU A 4 4.55 2.44 0.31
C LEU A 4 3.19 1.78 0.08
N ALA A 5 2.11 2.38 0.59
CA ALA A 5 0.76 1.86 0.38
C ALA A 5 0.38 1.89 -1.11
N LEU A 6 0.68 2.98 -1.79
CA LEU A 6 0.48 3.12 -3.23
C LEU A 6 1.29 2.09 -4.03
N ALA A 7 2.55 1.88 -3.68
CA ALA A 7 3.40 0.88 -4.34
C ALA A 7 2.86 -0.55 -4.18
N ARG A 8 2.38 -0.89 -2.99
CA ARG A 8 1.74 -2.19 -2.73
C ARG A 8 0.45 -2.36 -3.54
N HIS A 9 -0.29 -1.28 -3.72
CA HIS A 9 -1.51 -1.29 -4.52
C HIS A 9 -1.21 -1.48 -6.02
N VAL A 10 -0.24 -0.74 -6.56
CA VAL A 10 0.12 -0.78 -7.99
C VAL A 10 0.86 -2.07 -8.37
N TRP A 11 1.76 -2.53 -7.49
CA TRP A 11 2.58 -3.72 -7.74
C TRP A 11 2.41 -4.77 -6.63
N PRO A 12 1.21 -5.34 -6.46
CA PRO A 12 0.95 -6.27 -5.35
C PRO A 12 1.80 -7.54 -5.40
N ASN A 13 2.25 -7.94 -6.58
CA ASN A 13 3.04 -9.14 -6.81
C ASN A 13 4.56 -8.89 -6.83
N ALA A 14 5.01 -7.68 -6.53
CA ALA A 14 6.44 -7.40 -6.41
C ALA A 14 7.06 -8.24 -5.28
N GLU A 15 8.26 -8.78 -5.50
CA GLU A 15 8.97 -9.59 -4.50
C GLU A 15 9.22 -8.82 -3.20
N ALA A 16 9.45 -7.52 -3.31
CA ALA A 16 9.63 -6.62 -2.16
C ALA A 16 9.21 -5.19 -2.54
N HIS A 17 8.77 -4.44 -1.53
CA HIS A 17 8.38 -3.04 -1.69
C HIS A 17 9.42 -2.07 -1.09
N LYS A 18 10.68 -2.50 -1.00
CA LYS A 18 11.81 -1.62 -0.69
C LYS A 18 12.12 -0.75 -1.90
N ILE A 19 12.60 0.47 -1.67
CA ILE A 19 12.93 1.44 -2.72
C ILE A 19 13.82 0.83 -3.80
N SER A 20 14.93 0.20 -3.41
CA SER A 20 15.88 -0.41 -4.35
C SER A 20 15.27 -1.53 -5.18
N ALA A 21 14.44 -2.37 -4.57
CA ALA A 21 13.78 -3.48 -5.27
C ALA A 21 12.77 -2.97 -6.29
N LEU A 22 11.98 -1.96 -5.95
CA LEU A 22 11.01 -1.34 -6.86
C LEU A 22 11.70 -0.64 -8.03
N ILE A 23 12.76 0.12 -7.78
CA ILE A 23 13.53 0.79 -8.84
C ILE A 23 14.14 -0.25 -9.79
N TYR A 24 14.71 -1.32 -9.25
CA TYR A 24 15.26 -2.41 -10.08
C TYR A 24 14.18 -3.04 -10.97
N MET A 25 13.02 -3.32 -10.41
CA MET A 25 11.88 -3.89 -11.14
C MET A 25 11.38 -2.94 -12.23
N ILE A 26 11.13 -1.67 -11.91
CA ILE A 26 10.57 -0.66 -12.82
C ILE A 26 11.53 -0.41 -13.99
N THR A 27 12.82 -0.35 -13.72
CA THR A 27 13.86 -0.04 -14.72
C THR A 27 14.41 -1.28 -15.41
N LYS A 28 13.91 -2.47 -15.05
CA LYS A 28 14.41 -3.76 -15.55
C LYS A 28 15.91 -3.94 -15.33
N GLY A 29 16.43 -3.42 -14.23
CA GLY A 29 17.84 -3.53 -13.85
C GLY A 29 18.80 -2.76 -14.73
N SER A 30 18.40 -1.60 -15.28
CA SER A 30 19.27 -0.76 -16.11
C SER A 30 20.57 -0.41 -15.39
N GLU A 31 21.64 -0.16 -16.14
CA GLU A 31 22.95 0.21 -15.59
C GLU A 31 22.86 1.48 -14.72
N LYS A 32 22.16 2.50 -15.21
CA LYS A 32 21.93 3.74 -14.48
C LYS A 32 21.20 3.48 -13.15
N ALA A 33 20.18 2.62 -13.15
CA ALA A 33 19.46 2.26 -11.94
C ALA A 33 20.34 1.52 -10.94
N ARG A 34 21.20 0.59 -11.41
CA ARG A 34 22.14 -0.10 -10.54
C ARG A 34 23.11 0.85 -9.87
N ASP A 35 23.63 1.84 -10.59
CA ASP A 35 24.51 2.85 -10.03
C ASP A 35 23.81 3.72 -8.98
N MET A 36 22.55 4.09 -9.22
CA MET A 36 21.73 4.83 -8.25
C MET A 36 21.46 3.99 -6.99
N ILE A 37 21.15 2.71 -7.15
CA ILE A 37 20.91 1.79 -6.03
C ILE A 37 22.15 1.61 -5.17
N LYS A 38 23.35 1.57 -5.74
CA LYS A 38 24.63 1.52 -5.00
C LYS A 38 24.81 2.72 -4.07
N LYS A 39 24.18 3.85 -4.39
CA LYS A 39 24.20 5.09 -3.59
C LYS A 39 23.00 5.18 -2.64
N ALA A 40 22.11 4.17 -2.62
CA ALA A 40 20.98 4.12 -1.71
C ALA A 40 21.46 4.16 -0.25
N HIS A 41 20.58 4.57 0.66
CA HIS A 41 20.83 4.88 2.08
C HIS A 41 21.54 6.23 2.32
N ARG A 42 21.79 7.00 1.29
CA ARG A 42 22.04 8.43 1.42
C ARG A 42 20.72 9.17 1.31
N ALA A 43 20.45 10.10 2.22
CA ALA A 43 19.17 10.80 2.29
C ALA A 43 18.76 11.48 0.97
N ASP A 44 19.72 12.10 0.29
CA ASP A 44 19.49 12.73 -1.01
C ASP A 44 19.09 11.73 -2.10
N MET A 45 19.75 10.58 -2.13
CA MET A 45 19.45 9.53 -3.11
C MET A 45 18.11 8.86 -2.82
N ASP A 46 17.78 8.62 -1.57
CA ASP A 46 16.50 8.03 -1.18
C ASP A 46 15.32 8.94 -1.57
N ILE A 47 15.46 10.24 -1.46
CA ILE A 47 14.47 11.21 -1.93
C ILE A 47 14.29 11.11 -3.44
N ILE A 48 15.38 11.09 -4.21
CA ILE A 48 15.34 10.97 -5.68
C ILE A 48 14.67 9.66 -6.11
N LEU A 49 15.05 8.55 -5.50
CA LEU A 49 14.49 7.24 -5.82
C LEU A 49 13.00 7.15 -5.46
N THR A 50 12.61 7.70 -4.32
CA THR A 50 11.20 7.76 -3.90
C THR A 50 10.37 8.62 -4.84
N ALA A 51 10.90 9.77 -5.27
CA ALA A 51 10.23 10.63 -6.25
C ALA A 51 10.03 9.91 -7.60
N ASN A 52 11.01 9.15 -8.05
CA ASN A 52 10.88 8.33 -9.27
C ASN A 52 9.78 7.27 -9.13
N ILE A 53 9.73 6.57 -8.02
CA ILE A 53 8.66 5.60 -7.75
C ILE A 53 7.30 6.28 -7.78
N LEU A 54 7.18 7.43 -7.11
CA LEU A 54 5.92 8.18 -7.07
C LEU A 54 5.48 8.63 -8.48
N MET A 55 6.40 9.09 -9.32
CA MET A 55 6.09 9.47 -10.70
C MET A 55 5.58 8.27 -11.51
N HIS A 56 6.16 7.10 -11.35
CA HIS A 56 5.66 5.87 -11.99
C HIS A 56 4.27 5.49 -11.51
N ILE A 57 3.97 5.64 -10.21
CA ILE A 57 2.65 5.42 -9.63
C ILE A 57 1.63 6.39 -10.24
N VAL A 58 1.95 7.67 -10.27
CA VAL A 58 1.09 8.73 -10.84
C VAL A 58 0.76 8.43 -12.30
N HIS A 59 1.76 8.03 -13.07
CA HIS A 59 1.57 7.65 -14.47
C HIS A 59 0.73 6.39 -14.62
N HIS A 60 1.00 5.37 -13.83
CA HIS A 60 0.27 4.09 -13.86
C HIS A 60 -1.21 4.26 -13.51
N LEU A 61 -1.51 5.05 -12.49
CA LEU A 61 -2.87 5.33 -12.03
C LEU A 61 -3.56 6.48 -12.79
N LYS A 62 -2.86 7.13 -13.72
CA LYS A 62 -3.37 8.27 -14.51
C LYS A 62 -3.88 9.40 -13.62
N ILE A 63 -3.14 9.72 -12.57
CA ILE A 63 -3.47 10.76 -11.60
C ILE A 63 -3.11 12.13 -12.18
N ASN A 64 -4.03 13.09 -12.09
CA ASN A 64 -3.90 14.42 -12.66
C ASN A 64 -3.83 15.55 -11.62
N SER A 65 -4.07 15.26 -10.34
CA SER A 65 -4.08 16.27 -9.28
C SER A 65 -3.57 15.70 -7.96
N ILE A 66 -3.20 16.59 -7.05
CA ILE A 66 -2.80 16.22 -5.68
C ILE A 66 -3.97 15.61 -4.92
N GLU A 67 -5.17 16.09 -5.15
CA GLU A 67 -6.39 15.59 -4.53
C GLU A 67 -6.64 14.13 -4.93
N GLU A 68 -6.48 13.80 -6.22
CA GLU A 68 -6.59 12.44 -6.72
C GLU A 68 -5.50 11.54 -6.13
N LEU A 69 -4.26 12.04 -6.02
CA LEU A 69 -3.15 11.30 -5.41
C LEU A 69 -3.41 11.03 -3.94
N TYR A 70 -3.91 12.01 -3.22
CA TYR A 70 -4.30 11.85 -1.81
C TYR A 70 -5.39 10.80 -1.65
N ALA A 71 -6.46 10.89 -2.44
CA ALA A 71 -7.56 9.93 -2.42
C ALA A 71 -7.08 8.50 -2.73
N ALA A 72 -6.24 8.33 -3.75
CA ALA A 72 -5.65 7.04 -4.08
C ALA A 72 -4.78 6.48 -2.95
N SER A 73 -4.03 7.34 -2.27
CA SER A 73 -3.21 6.95 -1.12
C SER A 73 -4.06 6.51 0.07
N GLU A 74 -5.15 7.21 0.37
CA GLU A 74 -6.06 6.83 1.43
C GLU A 74 -6.74 5.48 1.13
N ASP A 75 -7.22 5.27 -0.08
CA ASP A 75 -7.80 3.99 -0.50
C ASP A 75 -6.79 2.84 -0.44
N ALA A 76 -5.55 3.09 -0.85
CA ALA A 76 -4.48 2.09 -0.83
C ALA A 76 -4.10 1.65 0.61
N ARG A 77 -4.40 2.47 1.62
CA ARG A 77 -4.16 2.14 3.04
C ARG A 77 -5.25 1.27 3.64
N ILE A 78 -6.41 1.15 3.00
CA ILE A 78 -7.50 0.30 3.48
C ILE A 78 -7.11 -1.17 3.27
N PRO A 79 -6.99 -1.98 4.34
CA PRO A 79 -6.56 -3.37 4.21
C PRO A 79 -7.65 -4.24 3.57
N ARG A 80 -7.23 -5.25 2.83
CA ARG A 80 -8.11 -6.27 2.23
C ARG A 80 -8.10 -7.58 3.00
N THR A 81 -7.07 -7.78 3.83
CA THR A 81 -6.90 -8.98 4.64
C THR A 81 -6.55 -8.61 6.07
N ILE A 82 -6.88 -9.50 7.00
CA ILE A 82 -6.42 -9.41 8.39
C ILE A 82 -4.97 -9.89 8.46
N ASN A 83 -4.11 -9.17 9.20
CA ASN A 83 -2.70 -9.51 9.35
C ASN A 83 -2.31 -9.93 10.78
N PHE A 84 -3.28 -10.18 11.64
CA PHE A 84 -3.06 -10.58 13.03
C PHE A 84 -4.13 -11.57 13.52
N GLY A 85 -3.87 -12.22 14.66
CA GLY A 85 -4.80 -13.10 15.33
C GLY A 85 -5.08 -14.42 14.61
N LYS A 86 -6.14 -15.11 15.04
CA LYS A 86 -6.50 -16.44 14.52
C LYS A 86 -6.96 -16.45 13.05
N HIS A 87 -7.42 -15.29 12.54
CA HIS A 87 -7.87 -15.13 11.14
C HIS A 87 -6.83 -14.49 10.24
N ARG A 88 -5.57 -14.49 10.66
CA ARG A 88 -4.47 -13.92 9.87
C ARG A 88 -4.43 -14.48 8.45
N GLY A 89 -4.37 -13.59 7.46
CA GLY A 89 -4.36 -13.97 6.04
C GLY A 89 -5.74 -14.13 5.42
N THR A 90 -6.81 -14.08 6.22
CA THR A 90 -8.19 -14.17 5.73
C THR A 90 -8.62 -12.83 5.13
N ALA A 91 -9.29 -12.87 3.98
CA ALA A 91 -9.89 -11.67 3.38
C ALA A 91 -10.95 -11.10 4.32
N ILE A 92 -11.01 -9.78 4.43
CA ILE A 92 -11.97 -9.10 5.32
C ILE A 92 -13.41 -9.46 4.95
N SER A 93 -13.71 -9.60 3.65
CA SER A 93 -15.02 -10.03 3.16
C SER A 93 -15.42 -11.46 3.60
N ASP A 94 -14.44 -12.29 3.94
CA ASP A 94 -14.65 -13.70 4.34
C ASP A 94 -14.61 -13.90 5.86
N LEU A 95 -14.46 -12.84 6.65
CA LEU A 95 -14.46 -12.93 8.10
C LEU A 95 -15.85 -13.27 8.65
N PRO A 96 -15.92 -14.13 9.69
CA PRO A 96 -17.18 -14.38 10.40
C PRO A 96 -17.77 -13.09 10.97
N SER A 97 -19.10 -12.93 10.88
CA SER A 97 -19.78 -11.71 11.31
C SER A 97 -19.62 -11.41 12.80
N ASP A 98 -19.57 -12.43 13.65
CA ASP A 98 -19.31 -12.28 15.08
C ASP A 98 -17.92 -11.75 15.37
N TYR A 99 -16.91 -12.18 14.61
CA TYR A 99 -15.55 -11.68 14.72
C TYR A 99 -15.44 -10.22 14.25
N VAL A 100 -16.10 -9.85 13.16
CA VAL A 100 -16.19 -8.46 12.68
C VAL A 100 -16.84 -7.57 13.75
N GLN A 101 -17.95 -7.99 14.32
CA GLN A 101 -18.63 -7.26 15.39
C GLN A 101 -17.75 -7.09 16.62
N TRP A 102 -17.00 -8.13 17.00
CA TRP A 102 -16.07 -8.06 18.11
C TRP A 102 -14.95 -7.05 17.85
N LEU A 103 -14.35 -7.08 16.64
CA LEU A 103 -13.31 -6.11 16.26
C LEU A 103 -13.81 -4.67 16.29
N LEU A 104 -15.01 -4.41 15.79
CA LEU A 104 -15.60 -3.06 15.74
C LEU A 104 -15.85 -2.47 17.13
N ARG A 105 -15.92 -3.30 18.17
CA ARG A 105 -16.07 -2.87 19.57
C ARG A 105 -14.75 -2.47 20.22
N GLN A 106 -13.60 -2.74 19.58
CA GLN A 106 -12.30 -2.41 20.14
C GLN A 106 -12.02 -0.91 19.98
N ASP A 107 -11.63 -0.24 21.08
CA ASP A 107 -11.37 1.21 21.07
C ASP A 107 -10.06 1.57 20.35
N ASP A 108 -9.09 0.66 20.36
CA ASP A 108 -7.76 0.82 19.76
C ASP A 108 -7.65 0.32 18.32
N LEU A 109 -8.78 0.05 17.66
CA LEU A 109 -8.80 -0.44 16.30
C LEU A 109 -8.25 0.60 15.32
N ASP A 110 -7.35 0.15 14.42
CA ASP A 110 -6.81 1.00 13.36
C ASP A 110 -7.94 1.59 12.50
N PRO A 111 -7.92 2.92 12.22
CA PRO A 111 -9.00 3.58 11.48
C PRO A 111 -9.23 3.03 10.06
N TYR A 112 -8.18 2.60 9.37
CA TYR A 112 -8.29 2.02 8.02
C TYR A 112 -8.90 0.62 8.06
N LEU A 113 -8.52 -0.18 9.06
CA LEU A 113 -9.14 -1.48 9.29
C LEU A 113 -10.61 -1.32 9.65
N ARG A 114 -10.97 -0.33 10.49
CA ARG A 114 -12.35 -0.01 10.81
C ARG A 114 -13.17 0.30 9.56
N LYS A 115 -12.66 1.12 8.65
CA LYS A 115 -13.31 1.41 7.37
C LYS A 115 -13.56 0.15 6.54
N ALA A 116 -12.58 -0.74 6.47
CA ALA A 116 -12.69 -2.00 5.74
C ALA A 116 -13.78 -2.90 6.32
N LEU A 117 -13.83 -3.02 7.67
CA LEU A 117 -14.81 -3.83 8.38
C LEU A 117 -16.23 -3.27 8.25
N GLU A 118 -16.40 -1.95 8.34
CA GLU A 118 -17.70 -1.28 8.18
C GLU A 118 -18.24 -1.47 6.76
N SER A 119 -17.41 -1.33 5.74
CA SER A 119 -17.78 -1.57 4.34
C SER A 119 -18.21 -3.01 4.10
N SER A 120 -17.51 -3.98 4.69
CA SER A 120 -17.85 -5.40 4.61
C SER A 120 -19.18 -5.70 5.31
N ALA A 121 -19.44 -5.11 6.48
CA ALA A 121 -20.69 -5.28 7.22
C ALA A 121 -21.90 -4.73 6.43
N ILE A 122 -21.75 -3.65 5.69
CA ILE A 122 -22.79 -3.09 4.83
C ILE A 122 -23.11 -4.02 3.65
N GLN A 123 -22.10 -4.66 3.06
CA GLN A 123 -22.27 -5.58 1.93
C GLN A 123 -22.97 -6.90 2.31
N THR A 124 -22.99 -7.27 3.58
CA THR A 124 -23.66 -8.48 4.08
C THR A 124 -25.14 -8.26 4.45
N LEU A 125 -25.59 -7.04 4.39
CA LEU A 125 -27.00 -6.66 4.55
C LEU A 125 -27.72 -6.69 3.22
#